data_de5318e3e7ba50f63ff79b094b6491aa
#
_entry.id   de5318e3e7ba50f63ff79b094b6491aa
#
_cell.length_a   1.000
_cell.length_b   1.000
_cell.length_c   1.000
_cell.angle_alpha   90.00
_cell.angle_beta   90.00
_cell.angle_gamma   90.00
#
_symmetry.space_group_name_H-M   'P 1'
#
loop_
_entity.id
_entity.type
_entity.pdbx_description
1 polymer ?
#
loop_
_entity_poly.entity_id
_entity_poly.type
_entity_poly.pdbx_seq_one_letter_code
_entity_poly.pdbx_strand_id
1 'polypeptide(L)'
;MLKVGVLVSGGGTNLQAILDAIDCGKITNAEVSLVISNNPKAYALERAKNHNIEAVCISPKQYESREEFHKTLLEKLKESGVELIVLAGFLVAIPPMIVEAYPNKIINIHPSLIPSFCGVGYYGLHVHEKALARGVRVTGATVHFVDTCLLYTSPSPRDISGSRMPSSA
;
A
#
# COMPACT_ATOMS: atom_id res chain seq x y z
N MET A 1 0.43 21.73 4.02
CA MET A 1 -0.07 20.62 3.18
C MET A 1 0.36 19.32 3.81
N LEU A 2 -0.50 18.30 3.82
CA LEU A 2 -0.21 16.96 4.33
C LEU A 2 0.86 16.30 3.46
N LYS A 3 1.97 15.89 4.04
CA LYS A 3 3.05 15.21 3.32
C LYS A 3 2.79 13.71 3.22
N VAL A 4 2.60 13.23 2.00
CA VAL A 4 2.26 11.84 1.70
C VAL A 4 3.48 11.10 1.17
N GLY A 5 3.80 9.96 1.81
CA GLY A 5 4.76 8.99 1.29
C GLY A 5 4.02 7.84 0.59
N VAL A 6 4.37 7.56 -0.65
CA VAL A 6 3.74 6.47 -1.41
C VAL A 6 4.71 5.31 -1.59
N LEU A 7 4.32 4.12 -1.12
CA LEU A 7 5.08 2.90 -1.25
C LEU A 7 4.52 2.04 -2.39
N VAL A 8 5.41 1.59 -3.28
CA VAL A 8 5.04 0.88 -4.52
C VAL A 8 5.99 -0.29 -4.79
N SER A 9 5.57 -1.26 -5.60
CA SER A 9 6.47 -2.36 -6.06
C SER A 9 6.58 -2.47 -7.58
N GLY A 10 5.70 -1.80 -8.34
CA GLY A 10 5.57 -2.01 -9.77
C GLY A 10 5.32 -0.74 -10.59
N GLY A 11 4.37 -0.80 -11.51
CA GLY A 11 4.09 0.24 -12.52
C GLY A 11 3.60 1.57 -12.00
N GLY A 12 3.02 1.61 -10.77
CA GLY A 12 2.58 2.85 -10.11
C GLY A 12 1.35 3.51 -10.73
N THR A 13 0.39 2.74 -11.22
CA THR A 13 -0.86 3.30 -11.77
C THR A 13 -1.69 4.01 -10.70
N ASN A 14 -1.74 3.48 -9.47
CA ASN A 14 -2.41 4.14 -8.36
C ASN A 14 -1.64 5.40 -7.91
N LEU A 15 -0.29 5.38 -7.93
CA LEU A 15 0.51 6.58 -7.71
C LEU A 15 0.15 7.65 -8.74
N GLN A 16 0.10 7.29 -10.04
CA GLN A 16 -0.25 8.25 -11.09
C GLN A 16 -1.64 8.85 -10.87
N ALA A 17 -2.62 8.04 -10.50
CA ALA A 17 -3.97 8.53 -10.22
C ALA A 17 -4.01 9.55 -9.06
N ILE A 18 -3.15 9.37 -8.04
CA ILE A 18 -3.01 10.33 -6.94
C ILE A 18 -2.37 11.63 -7.46
N LEU A 19 -1.29 11.54 -8.24
CA LEU A 19 -0.61 12.69 -8.83
C LEU A 19 -1.54 13.48 -9.73
N ASP A 20 -2.25 12.81 -10.64
CA ASP A 20 -3.24 13.45 -11.53
C ASP A 20 -4.37 14.15 -10.72
N ALA A 21 -4.79 13.54 -9.59
CA ALA A 21 -5.80 14.15 -8.73
C ALA A 21 -5.29 15.40 -7.99
N ILE A 22 -4.02 15.46 -7.67
CA ILE A 22 -3.37 16.66 -7.12
C ILE A 22 -3.25 17.73 -8.20
N ASP A 23 -2.72 17.37 -9.37
CA ASP A 23 -2.48 18.29 -10.48
C ASP A 23 -3.78 18.92 -11.00
N CYS A 24 -4.88 18.16 -11.04
CA CYS A 24 -6.19 18.70 -11.45
C CYS A 24 -6.97 19.39 -10.31
N GLY A 25 -6.38 19.53 -9.12
CA GLY A 25 -6.98 20.24 -7.99
C GLY A 25 -8.12 19.49 -7.29
N LYS A 26 -8.27 18.19 -7.49
CA LYS A 26 -9.20 17.35 -6.71
C LYS A 26 -8.68 17.10 -5.28
N ILE A 27 -7.35 17.05 -5.12
CA ILE A 27 -6.68 16.96 -3.84
C ILE A 27 -5.91 18.27 -3.67
N THR A 28 -6.32 19.12 -2.73
CA THR A 28 -5.78 20.47 -2.54
C THR A 28 -5.02 20.64 -1.24
N ASN A 29 -5.12 19.69 -0.33
CA ASN A 29 -4.57 19.78 1.03
C ASN A 29 -3.43 18.79 1.30
N ALA A 30 -3.00 18.03 0.29
CA ALA A 30 -1.92 17.05 0.39
C ALA A 30 -0.96 17.15 -0.79
N GLU A 31 0.26 16.73 -0.58
CA GLU A 31 1.30 16.61 -1.60
C GLU A 31 2.03 15.26 -1.44
N VAL A 32 2.43 14.65 -2.55
CA VAL A 32 3.34 13.49 -2.51
C VAL A 32 4.76 14.01 -2.37
N SER A 33 5.37 13.81 -1.21
CA SER A 33 6.74 14.27 -0.93
C SER A 33 7.80 13.18 -1.15
N LEU A 34 7.39 11.92 -1.12
CA LEU A 34 8.31 10.79 -1.21
C LEU A 34 7.65 9.59 -1.89
N VAL A 35 8.36 8.95 -2.79
CA VAL A 35 7.99 7.64 -3.36
C VAL A 35 9.08 6.62 -3.05
N ILE A 36 8.72 5.52 -2.41
CA ILE A 36 9.64 4.42 -2.12
C ILE A 36 9.21 3.18 -2.90
N SER A 37 10.17 2.52 -3.54
CA SER A 37 9.96 1.20 -4.13
C SER A 37 10.92 0.17 -3.56
N ASN A 38 10.43 -1.05 -3.34
CA ASN A 38 11.28 -2.21 -3.01
C ASN A 38 11.90 -2.86 -4.26
N ASN A 39 11.59 -2.35 -5.45
CA ASN A 39 12.08 -2.86 -6.73
C ASN A 39 12.74 -1.73 -7.52
N PRO A 40 14.05 -1.82 -7.84
CA PRO A 40 14.77 -0.78 -8.57
C PRO A 40 14.26 -0.60 -10.01
N LYS A 41 13.55 -1.58 -10.56
CA LYS A 41 12.97 -1.55 -11.91
C LYS A 41 11.51 -1.08 -11.91
N ALA A 42 10.99 -0.60 -10.78
CA ALA A 42 9.60 -0.13 -10.69
C ALA A 42 9.43 1.16 -11.51
N TYR A 43 8.55 1.15 -12.48
CA TYR A 43 8.24 2.33 -13.31
C TYR A 43 7.63 3.47 -12.48
N ALA A 44 7.08 3.16 -11.33
CA ALA A 44 6.62 4.17 -10.37
C ALA A 44 7.72 5.17 -9.96
N LEU A 45 8.99 4.76 -9.92
CA LEU A 45 10.11 5.67 -9.62
C LEU A 45 10.31 6.70 -10.73
N GLU A 46 10.12 6.32 -11.99
CA GLU A 46 10.18 7.25 -13.13
C GLU A 46 8.99 8.23 -13.11
N ARG A 47 7.79 7.76 -12.74
CA ARG A 47 6.61 8.64 -12.57
C ARG A 47 6.88 9.71 -11.52
N ALA A 48 7.45 9.34 -10.37
CA ALA A 48 7.80 10.27 -9.31
C ALA A 48 8.83 11.31 -9.77
N LYS A 49 9.88 10.88 -10.47
CA LYS A 49 10.91 11.78 -11.04
C LYS A 49 10.31 12.78 -12.02
N ASN A 50 9.40 12.33 -12.89
CA ASN A 50 8.74 13.20 -13.87
C ASN A 50 7.89 14.31 -13.22
N HIS A 51 7.46 14.10 -11.95
CA HIS A 51 6.75 15.09 -11.14
C HIS A 51 7.67 15.81 -10.14
N ASN A 52 9.00 15.68 -10.28
CA ASN A 52 10.00 16.26 -9.37
C ASN A 52 9.84 15.82 -7.90
N ILE A 53 9.36 14.59 -7.69
CA ILE A 53 9.18 14.01 -6.36
C ILE A 53 10.39 13.13 -6.03
N GLU A 54 10.85 13.20 -4.78
CA GLU A 54 11.91 12.34 -4.29
C GLU A 54 11.53 10.87 -4.47
N ALA A 55 12.35 10.11 -5.21
CA ALA A 55 12.11 8.71 -5.55
C ALA A 55 13.31 7.86 -5.14
N VAL A 56 13.10 6.91 -4.23
CA VAL A 56 14.16 6.05 -3.71
C VAL A 56 13.79 4.57 -3.81
N CYS A 57 14.82 3.74 -4.02
CA CYS A 57 14.67 2.30 -3.95
C CYS A 57 15.24 1.79 -2.62
N ILE A 58 14.40 1.19 -1.80
CA ILE A 58 14.78 0.51 -0.56
C ILE A 58 14.30 -0.93 -0.67
N SER A 59 15.18 -1.83 -1.06
CA SER A 59 14.84 -3.23 -1.31
C SER A 59 15.35 -4.13 -0.17
N PRO A 60 14.53 -5.09 0.32
CA PRO A 60 14.98 -6.06 1.32
C PRO A 60 16.25 -6.81 0.92
N LYS A 61 16.53 -6.91 -0.37
CA LYS A 61 17.71 -7.60 -0.91
C LYS A 61 19.03 -6.82 -0.73
N GLN A 62 18.97 -5.57 -0.33
CA GLN A 62 20.12 -4.68 -0.14
C GLN A 62 20.68 -4.73 1.28
N TYR A 63 20.00 -5.45 2.19
CA TYR A 63 20.30 -5.50 3.62
C TYR A 63 20.59 -6.91 4.05
N GLU A 64 21.44 -7.07 5.06
CA GLU A 64 21.80 -8.37 5.63
C GLU A 64 20.66 -8.95 6.48
N SER A 65 19.84 -8.08 7.09
CA SER A 65 18.71 -8.47 7.91
C SER A 65 17.42 -7.71 7.55
N ARG A 66 16.27 -8.32 7.88
CA ARG A 66 14.98 -7.66 7.75
C ARG A 66 14.85 -6.45 8.69
N GLU A 67 15.46 -6.52 9.84
CA GLU A 67 15.42 -5.44 10.84
C GLU A 67 16.11 -4.20 10.32
N GLU A 68 17.27 -4.34 9.69
CA GLU A 68 17.99 -3.25 9.07
C GLU A 68 17.19 -2.60 7.94
N PHE A 69 16.60 -3.42 7.06
CA PHE A 69 15.69 -2.93 6.03
C PHE A 69 14.51 -2.14 6.62
N HIS A 70 13.86 -2.67 7.67
CA HIS A 70 12.73 -2.02 8.32
C HIS A 70 13.13 -0.69 8.98
N LYS A 71 14.30 -0.66 9.62
CA LYS A 71 14.84 0.55 10.25
C LYS A 71 15.13 1.63 9.21
N THR A 72 15.82 1.27 8.12
CA THR A 72 16.12 2.21 7.03
C THR A 72 14.85 2.75 6.38
N LEU A 73 13.85 1.89 6.18
CA LEU A 73 12.56 2.33 5.63
C LEU A 73 11.87 3.34 6.56
N LEU A 74 11.85 3.08 7.87
CA LEU A 74 11.27 3.99 8.86
C LEU A 74 12.05 5.31 8.96
N GLU A 75 13.38 5.26 8.99
CA GLU A 75 14.25 6.43 9.02
C GLU A 75 13.99 7.33 7.80
N LYS A 76 13.93 6.75 6.61
CA LYS A 76 13.67 7.49 5.38
C LYS A 76 12.31 8.19 5.39
N LEU A 77 11.27 7.50 5.86
CA LEU A 77 9.94 8.09 6.00
C LEU A 77 9.93 9.28 6.96
N LYS A 78 10.62 9.17 8.10
CA LYS A 78 10.73 10.24 9.10
C LYS A 78 11.56 11.42 8.60
N GLU A 79 12.72 11.17 8.00
CA GLU A 79 13.60 12.19 7.43
C GLU A 79 12.90 13.06 6.37
N SER A 80 12.08 12.43 5.54
CA SER A 80 11.30 13.12 4.50
C SER A 80 10.05 13.82 5.06
N GLY A 81 9.83 13.75 6.37
CA GLY A 81 8.70 14.40 7.03
C GLY A 81 7.33 13.85 6.61
N VAL A 82 7.27 12.59 6.20
CA VAL A 82 6.01 11.95 5.80
C VAL A 82 5.04 11.89 6.99
N GLU A 83 3.80 12.30 6.76
CA GLU A 83 2.73 12.34 7.75
C GLU A 83 1.65 11.26 7.49
N LEU A 84 1.49 10.84 6.23
CA LEU A 84 0.58 9.78 5.80
C LEU A 84 1.30 8.86 4.84
N ILE A 85 1.17 7.56 5.05
CA ILE A 85 1.71 6.53 4.16
C ILE A 85 0.58 5.94 3.33
N VAL A 86 0.79 5.86 2.01
CA VAL A 86 -0.11 5.18 1.07
C VAL A 86 0.59 3.97 0.48
N LEU A 87 0.03 2.78 0.70
CA LEU A 87 0.48 1.56 0.05
C LEU A 87 -0.25 1.42 -1.29
N ALA A 88 0.45 1.68 -2.38
CA ALA A 88 -0.10 1.68 -3.73
C ALA A 88 0.43 0.48 -4.53
N GLY A 89 0.06 -0.72 -4.14
CA GLY A 89 0.59 -1.96 -4.70
C GLY A 89 1.99 -2.27 -4.16
N PHE A 90 2.21 -2.05 -2.87
CA PHE A 90 3.45 -2.43 -2.18
C PHE A 90 3.33 -3.88 -1.71
N LEU A 91 4.23 -4.74 -2.20
CA LEU A 91 4.15 -6.20 -2.00
C LEU A 91 4.98 -6.71 -0.81
N VAL A 92 5.64 -5.82 -0.10
CA VAL A 92 6.39 -6.16 1.12
C VAL A 92 5.53 -5.84 2.33
N ALA A 93 5.47 -6.77 3.27
CA ALA A 93 4.72 -6.58 4.52
C ALA A 93 5.30 -5.39 5.32
N ILE A 94 4.43 -4.52 5.78
CA ILE A 94 4.80 -3.39 6.64
C ILE A 94 5.08 -3.93 8.05
N PRO A 95 6.26 -3.68 8.64
CA PRO A 95 6.60 -4.18 9.95
C PRO A 95 5.84 -3.44 11.07
N PRO A 96 5.62 -4.08 12.24
CA PRO A 96 4.95 -3.47 13.37
C PRO A 96 5.53 -2.11 13.77
N MET A 97 6.86 -1.97 13.75
CA MET A 97 7.53 -0.73 14.11
C MET A 97 7.12 0.49 13.25
N ILE A 98 6.77 0.25 11.98
CA ILE A 98 6.25 1.34 11.11
C ILE A 98 4.80 1.63 11.45
N VAL A 99 3.98 0.59 11.69
CA VAL A 99 2.58 0.75 12.09
C VAL A 99 2.46 1.52 13.41
N GLU A 100 3.31 1.19 14.37
CA GLU A 100 3.38 1.88 15.67
C GLU A 100 3.86 3.34 15.56
N ALA A 101 4.80 3.62 14.63
CA ALA A 101 5.27 4.98 14.37
C ALA A 101 4.26 5.86 13.62
N TYR A 102 3.32 5.24 12.90
CA TYR A 102 2.31 5.90 12.07
C TYR A 102 0.89 5.41 12.41
N PRO A 103 0.42 5.54 13.66
CA PRO A 103 -0.88 5.02 14.09
C PRO A 103 -2.02 5.73 13.33
N ASN A 104 -2.88 4.95 12.67
CA ASN A 104 -3.97 5.46 11.81
C ASN A 104 -3.52 6.38 10.67
N LYS A 105 -2.27 6.24 10.25
CA LYS A 105 -1.66 7.05 9.18
C LYS A 105 -1.07 6.20 8.05
N ILE A 106 -1.49 4.95 7.94
CA ILE A 106 -1.14 4.07 6.83
C ILE A 106 -2.43 3.60 6.19
N ILE A 107 -2.59 3.88 4.92
CA ILE A 107 -3.73 3.40 4.12
C ILE A 107 -3.23 2.50 3.01
N ASN A 108 -4.01 1.47 2.70
CA ASN A 108 -3.74 0.55 1.61
C ASN A 108 -4.92 0.52 0.65
N ILE A 109 -4.62 0.39 -0.64
CA ILE A 109 -5.61 0.13 -1.65
C ILE A 109 -5.52 -1.33 -2.09
N HIS A 110 -6.63 -2.06 -1.98
CA HIS A 110 -6.76 -3.45 -2.42
C HIS A 110 -7.76 -3.55 -3.58
N PRO A 111 -7.43 -4.23 -4.70
CA PRO A 111 -8.22 -4.22 -5.92
C PRO A 111 -9.42 -5.19 -5.87
N SER A 112 -10.08 -5.31 -4.72
CA SER A 112 -11.35 -6.05 -4.56
C SER A 112 -12.23 -5.43 -3.48
N LEU A 113 -13.47 -5.86 -3.43
CA LEU A 113 -14.37 -5.59 -2.30
C LEU A 113 -14.07 -6.60 -1.20
N ILE A 114 -13.26 -6.19 -0.21
CA ILE A 114 -12.91 -7.04 0.95
C ILE A 114 -14.21 -7.39 1.72
N PRO A 115 -14.38 -8.65 2.18
CA PRO A 115 -13.39 -9.73 2.30
C PRO A 115 -13.21 -10.64 1.06
N SER A 116 -13.83 -10.35 -0.05
CA SER A 116 -13.71 -11.17 -1.26
C SER A 116 -12.35 -10.96 -1.94
N PHE A 117 -11.76 -12.04 -2.47
CA PHE A 117 -10.52 -12.01 -3.24
C PHE A 117 -9.38 -11.26 -2.56
N CYS A 118 -9.19 -11.51 -1.26
CA CYS A 118 -8.10 -10.97 -0.47
C CYS A 118 -7.31 -12.09 0.22
N GLY A 119 -6.16 -11.76 0.82
CA GLY A 119 -5.27 -12.71 1.47
C GLY A 119 -4.07 -13.10 0.62
N VAL A 120 -3.36 -14.15 1.04
CA VAL A 120 -2.14 -14.61 0.38
C VAL A 120 -2.40 -14.98 -1.07
N GLY A 121 -1.61 -14.41 -2.00
CA GLY A 121 -1.71 -14.67 -3.44
C GLY A 121 -2.70 -13.77 -4.19
N TYR A 122 -3.46 -12.92 -3.51
CA TYR A 122 -4.35 -11.95 -4.13
C TYR A 122 -3.72 -10.58 -4.24
N TYR A 123 -3.08 -10.28 -5.37
CA TYR A 123 -2.46 -8.99 -5.65
C TYR A 123 -2.52 -8.66 -7.14
N GLY A 124 -2.53 -7.38 -7.48
CA GLY A 124 -2.48 -6.89 -8.85
C GLY A 124 -3.56 -7.50 -9.75
N LEU A 125 -3.19 -7.91 -10.95
CA LEU A 125 -4.11 -8.49 -11.94
C LEU A 125 -4.71 -9.85 -11.52
N HIS A 126 -4.02 -10.62 -10.69
CA HIS A 126 -4.53 -11.92 -10.21
C HIS A 126 -5.86 -11.80 -9.48
N VAL A 127 -6.11 -10.68 -8.81
CA VAL A 127 -7.40 -10.42 -8.16
C VAL A 127 -8.52 -10.37 -9.19
N HIS A 128 -8.32 -9.64 -10.28
CA HIS A 128 -9.31 -9.50 -11.36
C HIS A 128 -9.52 -10.80 -12.11
N GLU A 129 -8.45 -11.55 -12.42
CA GLU A 129 -8.50 -12.87 -13.05
C GLU A 129 -9.31 -13.85 -12.20
N LYS A 130 -9.08 -13.88 -10.89
CA LYS A 130 -9.83 -14.75 -9.96
C LYS A 130 -11.29 -14.34 -9.83
N ALA A 131 -11.58 -13.04 -9.83
CA ALA A 131 -12.96 -12.54 -9.81
C ALA A 131 -13.71 -12.97 -11.08
N LEU A 132 -13.10 -12.79 -12.25
CA LEU A 132 -13.68 -13.23 -13.52
C LEU A 132 -13.88 -14.75 -13.57
N ALA A 133 -12.88 -15.54 -13.16
CA ALA A 133 -12.95 -17.00 -13.15
C ALA A 133 -14.07 -17.53 -12.23
N ARG A 134 -14.44 -16.75 -11.17
CA ARG A 134 -15.57 -17.08 -10.28
C ARG A 134 -16.92 -16.59 -10.81
N GLY A 135 -16.95 -15.86 -11.92
CA GLY A 135 -18.15 -15.34 -12.53
C GLY A 135 -18.84 -14.24 -11.70
N VAL A 136 -18.10 -13.51 -10.84
CA VAL A 136 -18.68 -12.40 -10.09
C VAL A 136 -19.06 -11.26 -11.03
N ARG A 137 -20.22 -10.66 -10.79
CA ARG A 137 -20.75 -9.58 -11.61
C ARG A 137 -20.45 -8.18 -11.04
N VAL A 138 -20.07 -8.12 -9.77
CA VAL A 138 -19.75 -6.87 -9.07
C VAL A 138 -18.36 -7.02 -8.48
N THR A 139 -17.48 -6.08 -8.79
CA THR A 139 -16.15 -5.96 -8.22
C THR A 139 -15.83 -4.50 -7.95
N GLY A 140 -14.73 -4.23 -7.28
CA GLY A 140 -14.34 -2.87 -6.94
C GLY A 140 -12.97 -2.85 -6.28
N ALA A 141 -12.71 -1.79 -5.52
CA ALA A 141 -11.50 -1.64 -4.71
C ALA A 141 -11.89 -1.23 -3.29
N THR A 142 -11.06 -1.61 -2.33
CA THR A 142 -11.20 -1.23 -0.93
C THR A 142 -10.00 -0.40 -0.52
N VAL A 143 -10.25 0.76 0.08
CA VAL A 143 -9.24 1.54 0.80
C VAL A 143 -9.46 1.29 2.28
N HIS A 144 -8.41 0.87 2.98
CA HIS A 144 -8.48 0.57 4.40
C HIS A 144 -7.24 1.05 5.13
N PHE A 145 -7.37 1.31 6.42
CA PHE A 145 -6.22 1.55 7.30
C PHE A 145 -5.47 0.25 7.54
N VAL A 146 -4.15 0.39 7.72
CA VAL A 146 -3.27 -0.70 8.14
C VAL A 146 -2.97 -0.51 9.62
N ASP A 147 -3.28 -1.52 10.40
CA ASP A 147 -3.01 -1.58 11.84
C ASP A 147 -2.23 -2.86 12.20
N THR A 148 -1.96 -3.08 13.48
CA THR A 148 -1.24 -4.25 13.97
C THR A 148 -2.01 -5.56 13.80
N CYS A 149 -3.33 -5.51 13.63
CA CYS A 149 -4.17 -6.67 13.32
C CYS A 149 -4.10 -7.05 11.84
N LEU A 150 -3.86 -6.06 10.97
CA LEU A 150 -3.76 -6.20 9.51
C LEU A 150 -2.30 -6.04 9.04
N LEU A 151 -1.37 -6.73 9.72
CA LEU A 151 0.07 -6.74 9.38
C LEU A 151 0.36 -7.23 7.95
N TYR A 152 -0.61 -7.83 7.30
CA TYR A 152 -0.58 -8.22 5.91
C TYR A 152 -1.51 -7.30 5.11
N THR A 153 -1.09 -6.91 3.94
CA THR A 153 -1.80 -6.04 3.00
C THR A 153 -3.19 -6.55 2.57
N SER A 154 -3.62 -7.68 3.13
CA SER A 154 -4.96 -8.24 2.97
C SER A 154 -5.25 -9.17 4.15
N PRO A 155 -6.45 -9.15 4.74
CA PRO A 155 -6.81 -10.11 5.77
C PRO A 155 -6.69 -11.53 5.23
N SER A 156 -6.00 -12.39 5.97
CA SER A 156 -5.96 -13.82 5.66
C SER A 156 -7.35 -14.42 5.87
N PRO A 157 -7.76 -15.43 5.07
CA PRO A 157 -8.99 -16.17 5.36
C PRO A 157 -9.05 -16.77 6.78
N ARG A 158 -7.88 -16.93 7.43
CA ARG A 158 -7.79 -17.37 8.84
C ARG A 158 -8.20 -16.28 9.82
N ASP A 159 -8.03 -15.00 9.48
CA ASP A 159 -8.38 -13.88 10.35
C ASP A 159 -9.90 -13.62 10.36
N ILE A 160 -10.60 -14.09 9.32
CA ILE A 160 -12.06 -13.98 9.20
C ILE A 160 -12.79 -15.10 9.95
N SER A 161 -12.11 -16.23 10.26
CA SER A 161 -12.73 -17.38 10.95
C SER A 161 -13.07 -17.13 12.42
N GLY A 162 -12.66 -15.99 12.99
CA GLY A 162 -12.97 -15.58 14.35
C GLY A 162 -14.30 -14.83 14.53
N SER A 163 -14.90 -14.31 13.47
CA SER A 163 -16.22 -13.67 13.55
C SER A 163 -17.32 -14.72 13.39
N ARG A 164 -17.76 -15.30 14.51
CA ARG A 164 -19.01 -16.06 14.55
C ARG A 164 -20.14 -15.13 14.12
N MET A 165 -20.78 -15.44 12.99
CA MET A 165 -22.10 -14.91 12.74
C MET A 165 -23.03 -15.33 13.90
N PRO A 166 -23.82 -14.42 14.48
CA PRO A 166 -24.85 -14.83 15.42
C PRO A 166 -25.80 -15.75 14.67
N SER A 167 -26.02 -16.96 15.22
CA SER A 167 -27.05 -17.86 14.73
C SER A 167 -28.38 -17.17 14.96
N SER A 168 -29.07 -16.79 13.90
CA SER A 168 -30.46 -16.43 13.96
C SER A 168 -31.27 -17.67 14.34
N ALA A 169 -31.84 -17.66 15.54
CA ALA A 169 -32.93 -18.53 15.94
C ALA A 169 -34.21 -18.08 15.26
#